data_ea3dce214698a98c4a3945afa06db9e5
#
_entry.id   ea3dce214698a98c4a3945afa06db9e5
#
_cell.length_a   1.000
_cell.length_b   1.000
_cell.length_c   1.000
_cell.angle_alpha   90.00
_cell.angle_beta   90.00
_cell.angle_gamma   90.00
#
_symmetry.space_group_name_H-M   'P 1'
#
loop_
_entity.id
_entity.type
_entity.pdbx_description
1 polymer ?
#
loop_
_entity_poly.entity_id
_entity_poly.type
_entity_poly.pdbx_seq_one_letter_code
_entity_poly.pdbx_strand_id
1 'polypeptide(L)'
;NNVTAANAGRLPSLDLAAGYSGALSENRTESAEGERGSVSGVYDQTVNAGLDLGWTLFDGFRVQTNYKRLEELRGLGEVNARIAIEDFVAGLTAEYYNYVQQKIRLKNFLYAVSLSKERLRIVEARYRIGNFSRLDLQQARVDFNADSSQYINQQELVQASLIRLNELMAGPDVNAPLQICDSLIRVNSRLEEGELLKRMLQTNASLLKADRNTALAGLD
;
A
#
# COMPACT_ATOMS: atom_id res chain seq x y z
N ASN A 1 11.83 -15.69 4.15
CA ASN A 1 12.75 -16.23 3.15
C ASN A 1 12.38 -17.69 2.86
N ASN A 2 11.70 -17.97 1.74
CA ASN A 2 11.22 -19.33 1.40
C ASN A 2 12.22 -20.11 0.54
N VAL A 3 13.39 -19.53 0.23
CA VAL A 3 14.44 -20.19 -0.57
C VAL A 3 15.26 -21.10 0.36
N THR A 4 14.72 -22.28 0.62
CA THR A 4 15.38 -23.31 1.42
C THR A 4 15.40 -24.64 0.67
N ALA A 5 16.39 -25.49 0.99
CA ALA A 5 16.47 -26.83 0.43
C ALA A 5 15.24 -27.68 0.78
N ALA A 6 14.63 -27.43 1.96
CA ALA A 6 13.41 -28.09 2.39
C ALA A 6 12.21 -27.69 1.50
N ASN A 7 11.99 -26.36 1.32
CA ASN A 7 10.87 -25.86 0.48
C ASN A 7 11.01 -26.24 -1.00
N ALA A 8 12.23 -26.45 -1.46
CA ALA A 8 12.48 -26.97 -2.79
C ALA A 8 12.23 -28.50 -2.92
N GLY A 9 12.04 -29.22 -1.82
CA GLY A 9 11.86 -30.68 -1.80
C GLY A 9 13.18 -31.48 -1.82
N ARG A 10 14.32 -30.85 -1.43
CA ARG A 10 15.64 -31.51 -1.39
C ARG A 10 15.88 -32.33 -0.12
N LEU A 11 15.16 -32.02 0.96
CA LEU A 11 15.29 -32.71 2.22
C LEU A 11 14.21 -33.77 2.39
N PRO A 12 14.47 -34.87 3.11
CA PRO A 12 13.45 -35.81 3.47
C PRO A 12 12.43 -35.19 4.42
N SER A 13 11.17 -35.59 4.28
CA SER A 13 10.11 -35.34 5.26
C SER A 13 10.02 -36.49 6.23
N LEU A 14 9.81 -36.19 7.50
CA LEU A 14 9.56 -37.15 8.56
C LEU A 14 8.21 -36.82 9.19
N ASP A 15 7.23 -37.68 8.98
CA ASP A 15 5.89 -37.51 9.49
C ASP A 15 5.60 -38.53 10.59
N LEU A 16 5.08 -38.07 11.72
CA LEU A 16 4.64 -38.89 12.84
C LEU A 16 3.10 -38.94 12.80
N ALA A 17 2.57 -40.13 12.59
CA ALA A 17 1.17 -40.39 12.67
C ALA A 17 0.82 -41.24 13.88
N ALA A 18 -0.19 -40.84 14.65
CA ALA A 18 -0.73 -41.63 15.73
C ALA A 18 -2.24 -41.65 15.62
N GLY A 19 -2.84 -42.83 15.70
CA GLY A 19 -4.28 -43.01 15.64
C GLY A 19 -4.76 -43.92 16.76
N TYR A 20 -5.95 -43.62 17.28
CA TYR A 20 -6.69 -44.46 18.18
C TYR A 20 -8.10 -44.67 17.59
N SER A 21 -8.51 -45.93 17.50
CA SER A 21 -9.85 -46.27 17.09
C SER A 21 -10.43 -47.30 18.04
N GLY A 22 -11.68 -47.09 18.42
CA GLY A 22 -12.45 -48.05 19.20
C GLY A 22 -13.72 -48.43 18.44
N ALA A 23 -13.98 -49.70 18.32
CA ALA A 23 -15.21 -50.22 17.71
C ALA A 23 -15.94 -51.15 18.71
N LEU A 24 -17.23 -50.95 18.84
CA LEU A 24 -18.12 -51.87 19.56
C LEU A 24 -18.87 -52.69 18.51
N SER A 25 -18.65 -54.02 18.51
CA SER A 25 -19.29 -54.89 17.53
C SER A 25 -20.17 -55.91 18.20
N GLU A 26 -21.33 -56.18 17.62
CA GLU A 26 -22.21 -57.26 17.93
C GLU A 26 -22.21 -58.21 16.73
N ASN A 27 -21.78 -59.44 16.95
CA ASN A 27 -21.73 -60.42 15.90
C ASN A 27 -22.80 -61.51 16.16
N ARG A 28 -23.76 -61.63 15.28
CA ARG A 28 -24.79 -62.69 15.29
C ARG A 28 -24.42 -63.72 14.21
N THR A 29 -24.15 -64.91 14.66
CA THR A 29 -23.92 -66.06 13.78
C THR A 29 -25.10 -67.02 13.84
N GLU A 30 -25.68 -67.35 12.73
CA GLU A 30 -26.72 -68.40 12.62
C GLU A 30 -26.07 -69.55 11.81
N SER A 31 -26.00 -70.70 12.53
CA SER A 31 -25.47 -71.93 11.89
C SER A 31 -26.56 -72.56 11.02
N ALA A 32 -26.15 -73.28 9.95
CA ALA A 32 -27.06 -74.01 9.07
C ALA A 32 -27.88 -75.09 9.75
N GLU A 33 -27.53 -75.41 11.02
CA GLU A 33 -28.25 -76.36 11.86
C GLU A 33 -29.21 -75.72 12.87
N GLY A 34 -29.44 -74.38 12.77
CA GLY A 34 -30.44 -73.66 13.58
C GLY A 34 -29.94 -73.15 14.93
N GLU A 35 -28.69 -73.35 15.30
CA GLU A 35 -28.14 -72.79 16.53
C GLU A 35 -27.78 -71.29 16.33
N ARG A 36 -28.37 -70.47 17.16
CA ARG A 36 -28.12 -69.01 17.17
C ARG A 36 -27.14 -68.69 18.27
N GLY A 37 -25.92 -68.32 17.86
CA GLY A 37 -24.94 -67.76 18.75
C GLY A 37 -24.90 -66.22 18.56
N SER A 38 -25.09 -65.44 19.63
CA SER A 38 -24.83 -64.01 19.60
C SER A 38 -23.72 -63.71 20.58
N VAL A 39 -22.64 -63.08 20.07
CA VAL A 39 -21.60 -62.47 20.89
C VAL A 39 -21.83 -60.98 20.82
N SER A 40 -22.34 -60.40 21.92
CA SER A 40 -22.59 -58.96 22.02
C SER A 40 -21.53 -58.31 22.91
N GLY A 41 -21.15 -57.08 22.53
CA GLY A 41 -20.27 -56.25 23.36
C GLY A 41 -18.77 -56.51 23.17
N VAL A 42 -18.36 -57.00 21.99
CA VAL A 42 -16.91 -57.06 21.66
C VAL A 42 -16.42 -55.63 21.41
N TYR A 43 -15.57 -55.17 22.31
CA TYR A 43 -14.95 -53.87 22.20
C TYR A 43 -13.51 -54.02 21.69
N ASP A 44 -13.32 -53.63 20.43
CA ASP A 44 -12.00 -53.64 19.81
C ASP A 44 -11.35 -52.25 19.91
N GLN A 45 -10.17 -52.22 20.49
CA GLN A 45 -9.34 -51.01 20.56
C GLN A 45 -8.08 -51.21 19.71
N THR A 46 -7.88 -50.29 18.77
CA THR A 46 -6.70 -50.30 17.96
C THR A 46 -5.92 -49.01 18.19
N VAL A 47 -4.68 -49.14 18.62
CA VAL A 47 -3.72 -48.05 18.71
C VAL A 47 -2.69 -48.28 17.64
N ASN A 48 -2.53 -47.30 16.75
CA ASN A 48 -1.50 -47.33 15.74
C ASN A 48 -0.62 -46.09 15.85
N ALA A 49 0.67 -46.30 15.77
CA ALA A 49 1.67 -45.23 15.68
C ALA A 49 2.65 -45.59 14.57
N GLY A 50 2.95 -44.62 13.72
CA GLY A 50 3.85 -44.82 12.60
C GLY A 50 4.75 -43.61 12.40
N LEU A 51 5.95 -43.86 11.91
CA LEU A 51 6.90 -42.89 11.41
C LEU A 51 7.05 -43.11 9.92
N ASP A 52 6.68 -42.11 9.13
CA ASP A 52 6.82 -42.12 7.68
C ASP A 52 7.97 -41.20 7.26
N LEU A 53 8.98 -41.77 6.61
CA LEU A 53 10.12 -41.07 6.04
C LEU A 53 9.97 -41.03 4.52
N GLY A 54 9.65 -39.85 3.98
CA GLY A 54 9.56 -39.61 2.54
C GLY A 54 10.79 -38.88 2.03
N TRP A 55 11.49 -39.44 1.05
CA TRP A 55 12.62 -38.78 0.42
C TRP A 55 12.60 -38.96 -1.09
N THR A 56 12.49 -37.83 -1.81
CA THR A 56 12.56 -37.84 -3.26
C THR A 56 14.02 -37.85 -3.71
N LEU A 57 14.49 -39.00 -4.19
CA LEU A 57 15.89 -39.17 -4.65
C LEU A 57 16.07 -38.61 -6.06
N PHE A 58 15.10 -38.79 -6.94
CA PHE A 58 15.10 -38.28 -8.32
C PHE A 58 13.67 -38.06 -8.83
N ASP A 59 13.42 -36.90 -9.43
CA ASP A 59 12.12 -36.48 -9.97
C ASP A 59 12.23 -35.75 -11.33
N GLY A 60 13.21 -36.11 -12.13
CA GLY A 60 13.41 -35.47 -13.43
C GLY A 60 13.87 -34.01 -13.36
N PHE A 61 14.69 -33.67 -12.37
CA PHE A 61 15.21 -32.32 -12.11
C PHE A 61 14.17 -31.29 -11.58
N ARG A 62 12.95 -31.70 -11.28
CA ARG A 62 11.90 -30.81 -10.77
C ARG A 62 12.33 -30.07 -9.49
N VAL A 63 13.00 -30.75 -8.57
CA VAL A 63 13.53 -30.15 -7.33
C VAL A 63 14.53 -29.02 -7.62
N GLN A 64 15.41 -29.21 -8.61
CA GLN A 64 16.38 -28.19 -9.00
C GLN A 64 15.71 -26.98 -9.63
N THR A 65 14.73 -27.23 -10.52
CA THR A 65 13.94 -26.18 -11.16
C THR A 65 13.11 -25.42 -10.11
N ASN A 66 12.50 -26.13 -9.15
CA ASN A 66 11.74 -25.52 -8.07
C ASN A 66 12.63 -24.64 -7.18
N TYR A 67 13.88 -25.05 -6.92
CA TYR A 67 14.83 -24.22 -6.19
C TYR A 67 15.13 -22.91 -6.94
N LYS A 68 15.41 -22.99 -8.25
CA LYS A 68 15.62 -21.80 -9.10
C LYS A 68 14.38 -20.91 -9.13
N ARG A 69 13.19 -21.52 -9.21
CA ARG A 69 11.93 -20.79 -9.16
C ARG A 69 11.75 -20.02 -7.85
N LEU A 70 12.08 -20.63 -6.71
CA LEU A 70 12.05 -19.95 -5.41
C LEU A 70 13.06 -18.80 -5.35
N GLU A 71 14.22 -18.95 -5.98
CA GLU A 71 15.25 -17.91 -6.07
C GLU A 71 14.76 -16.72 -6.92
N GLU A 72 14.12 -16.96 -8.06
CA GLU A 72 13.49 -15.92 -8.89
C GLU A 72 12.32 -15.26 -8.19
N LEU A 73 11.48 -16.01 -7.44
CA LEU A 73 10.40 -15.46 -6.62
C LEU A 73 10.92 -14.54 -5.51
N ARG A 74 12.06 -14.89 -4.92
CA ARG A 74 12.73 -13.99 -3.96
C ARG A 74 13.16 -12.69 -4.64
N GLY A 75 13.84 -12.78 -5.80
CA GLY A 75 14.26 -11.61 -6.58
C GLY A 75 13.07 -10.75 -7.00
N LEU A 76 11.95 -11.38 -7.38
CA LEU A 76 10.69 -10.68 -7.67
C LEU A 76 10.14 -9.94 -6.44
N GLY A 77 10.22 -10.56 -5.27
CA GLY A 77 9.84 -9.92 -4.00
C GLY A 77 10.68 -8.68 -3.67
N GLU A 78 11.99 -8.75 -3.91
CA GLU A 78 12.91 -7.62 -3.72
C GLU A 78 12.58 -6.46 -4.70
N VAL A 79 12.29 -6.77 -5.97
CA VAL A 79 11.86 -5.76 -6.95
C VAL A 79 10.50 -5.15 -6.59
N ASN A 80 9.54 -5.95 -6.13
CA ASN A 80 8.24 -5.42 -5.68
C ASN A 80 8.38 -4.49 -4.47
N ALA A 81 9.25 -4.83 -3.50
CA ALA A 81 9.54 -3.94 -2.37
C ALA A 81 10.16 -2.62 -2.83
N ARG A 82 11.07 -2.67 -3.81
CA ARG A 82 11.66 -1.48 -4.42
C ARG A 82 10.60 -0.59 -5.11
N ILE A 83 9.69 -1.18 -5.91
CA ILE A 83 8.59 -0.45 -6.54
C ILE A 83 7.74 0.25 -5.47
N ALA A 84 7.35 -0.47 -4.41
CA ALA A 84 6.55 0.12 -3.34
C ALA A 84 7.24 1.30 -2.65
N ILE A 85 8.56 1.23 -2.45
CA ILE A 85 9.35 2.33 -1.88
C ILE A 85 9.42 3.51 -2.86
N GLU A 86 9.69 3.26 -4.14
CA GLU A 86 9.76 4.31 -5.17
C GLU A 86 8.40 5.03 -5.31
N ASP A 87 7.29 4.29 -5.35
CA ASP A 87 5.93 4.84 -5.42
C ASP A 87 5.58 5.65 -4.16
N PHE A 88 5.97 5.15 -2.98
CA PHE A 88 5.77 5.86 -1.72
C PHE A 88 6.53 7.19 -1.70
N VAL A 89 7.81 7.19 -2.07
CA VAL A 89 8.63 8.41 -2.12
C VAL A 89 8.08 9.40 -3.13
N ALA A 90 7.65 8.93 -4.31
CA ALA A 90 7.03 9.78 -5.31
C ALA A 90 5.73 10.41 -4.80
N GLY A 91 4.85 9.60 -4.18
CA GLY A 91 3.60 10.06 -3.58
C GLY A 91 3.82 11.06 -2.45
N LEU A 92 4.76 10.79 -1.54
CA LEU A 92 5.13 11.70 -0.46
C LEU A 92 5.67 13.03 -0.98
N THR A 93 6.53 12.98 -2.01
CA THR A 93 7.10 14.17 -2.64
C THR A 93 6.01 15.01 -3.32
N ALA A 94 5.08 14.36 -4.02
CA ALA A 94 3.96 15.04 -4.66
C ALA A 94 3.08 15.76 -3.63
N GLU A 95 2.75 15.09 -2.51
CA GLU A 95 1.93 15.68 -1.46
C GLU A 95 2.67 16.80 -0.71
N TYR A 96 3.99 16.67 -0.51
CA TYR A 96 4.79 17.74 0.04
C TYR A 96 4.71 19.02 -0.82
N TYR A 97 4.91 18.90 -2.14
CA TYR A 97 4.80 20.04 -3.03
C TYR A 97 3.37 20.57 -3.18
N ASN A 98 2.36 19.72 -3.05
CA ASN A 98 0.97 20.15 -2.95
C ASN A 98 0.79 21.05 -1.71
N TYR A 99 1.28 20.64 -0.54
CA TYR A 99 1.22 21.45 0.69
C TYR A 99 1.95 22.79 0.52
N VAL A 100 3.15 22.80 -0.06
CA VAL A 100 3.89 24.03 -0.39
C VAL A 100 3.06 24.95 -1.29
N GLN A 101 2.44 24.40 -2.33
CA GLN A 101 1.58 25.15 -3.24
C GLN A 101 0.37 25.77 -2.52
N GLN A 102 -0.31 25.00 -1.66
CA GLN A 102 -1.45 25.53 -0.90
C GLN A 102 -1.03 26.67 0.03
N LYS A 103 0.14 26.59 0.66
CA LYS A 103 0.68 27.68 1.50
C LYS A 103 1.01 28.94 0.69
N ILE A 104 1.58 28.78 -0.50
CA ILE A 104 1.85 29.92 -1.41
C ILE A 104 0.53 30.58 -1.82
N ARG A 105 -0.50 29.80 -2.19
CA ARG A 105 -1.84 30.29 -2.53
C ARG A 105 -2.48 31.03 -1.34
N LEU A 106 -2.37 30.48 -0.13
CA LEU A 106 -2.86 31.15 1.08
C LEU A 106 -2.25 32.53 1.29
N LYS A 107 -0.95 32.65 1.08
CA LYS A 107 -0.25 33.92 1.14
C LYS A 107 -0.77 34.91 0.10
N ASN A 108 -1.03 34.46 -1.13
CA ASN A 108 -1.56 35.30 -2.21
C ASN A 108 -2.99 35.79 -1.87
N PHE A 109 -3.86 34.90 -1.34
CA PHE A 109 -5.20 35.29 -0.89
C PHE A 109 -5.15 36.27 0.29
N LEU A 110 -4.20 36.14 1.21
CA LEU A 110 -4.01 37.11 2.29
C LEU A 110 -3.69 38.50 1.73
N TYR A 111 -2.85 38.58 0.69
CA TYR A 111 -2.58 39.86 0.00
C TYR A 111 -3.83 40.41 -0.69
N ALA A 112 -4.62 39.56 -1.36
CA ALA A 112 -5.87 39.98 -2.00
C ALA A 112 -6.85 40.58 -0.97
N VAL A 113 -7.05 39.88 0.16
CA VAL A 113 -7.90 40.38 1.27
C VAL A 113 -7.39 41.70 1.82
N SER A 114 -6.06 41.86 1.99
CA SER A 114 -5.50 43.14 2.47
C SER A 114 -5.74 44.29 1.50
N LEU A 115 -5.65 44.03 0.18
CA LEU A 115 -5.90 45.01 -0.86
C LEU A 115 -7.39 45.38 -0.96
N SER A 116 -8.29 44.40 -0.95
CA SER A 116 -9.73 44.65 -1.01
C SER A 116 -10.25 45.36 0.27
N LYS A 117 -9.68 45.06 1.42
CA LYS A 117 -9.95 45.76 2.70
C LYS A 117 -9.58 47.24 2.60
N GLU A 118 -8.39 47.53 2.06
CA GLU A 118 -7.94 48.92 1.90
C GLU A 118 -8.76 49.67 0.87
N ARG A 119 -9.13 48.99 -0.26
CA ARG A 119 -10.07 49.55 -1.25
C ARG A 119 -11.41 49.89 -0.60
N LEU A 120 -11.98 48.98 0.21
CA LEU A 120 -13.24 49.21 0.90
C LEU A 120 -13.12 50.43 1.81
N ARG A 121 -12.04 50.54 2.60
CA ARG A 121 -11.77 51.68 3.48
C ARG A 121 -11.76 53.03 2.73
N ILE A 122 -11.12 53.08 1.57
CA ILE A 122 -11.06 54.27 0.71
C ILE A 122 -12.45 54.60 0.16
N VAL A 123 -13.17 53.62 -0.34
CA VAL A 123 -14.53 53.81 -0.88
C VAL A 123 -15.50 54.28 0.20
N GLU A 124 -15.44 53.70 1.40
CA GLU A 124 -16.25 54.17 2.55
C GLU A 124 -15.95 55.62 2.93
N ALA A 125 -14.69 56.03 2.96
CA ALA A 125 -14.32 57.40 3.23
C ALA A 125 -14.86 58.40 2.16
N ARG A 126 -14.72 58.02 0.88
CA ARG A 126 -15.19 58.84 -0.24
C ARG A 126 -16.74 58.89 -0.33
N TYR A 127 -17.43 57.79 -0.01
CA TYR A 127 -18.89 57.78 0.11
C TYR A 127 -19.38 58.75 1.20
N ARG A 128 -18.73 58.78 2.37
CA ARG A 128 -19.11 59.72 3.45
C ARG A 128 -19.02 61.19 3.08
N ILE A 129 -18.10 61.55 2.18
CA ILE A 129 -17.96 62.94 1.67
C ILE A 129 -18.72 63.16 0.38
N GLY A 130 -19.56 62.21 -0.07
CA GLY A 130 -20.44 62.36 -1.24
C GLY A 130 -19.75 62.16 -2.60
N ASN A 131 -18.50 61.69 -2.67
CA ASN A 131 -17.74 61.50 -3.89
C ASN A 131 -17.94 60.13 -4.56
N PHE A 132 -18.60 59.17 -3.88
CA PHE A 132 -18.91 57.83 -4.41
C PHE A 132 -20.39 57.50 -4.17
N SER A 133 -20.93 56.66 -5.06
CA SER A 133 -22.32 56.23 -4.96
C SER A 133 -22.47 55.09 -3.92
N ARG A 134 -23.72 54.86 -3.49
CA ARG A 134 -24.04 53.72 -2.63
C ARG A 134 -23.77 52.39 -3.34
N LEU A 135 -23.87 52.35 -4.68
CA LEU A 135 -23.57 51.19 -5.50
C LEU A 135 -22.08 50.82 -5.40
N ASP A 136 -21.18 51.82 -5.55
CA ASP A 136 -19.74 51.63 -5.43
C ASP A 136 -19.35 51.06 -4.05
N LEU A 137 -19.98 51.57 -3.00
CA LEU A 137 -19.77 51.09 -1.64
C LEU A 137 -20.22 49.61 -1.49
N GLN A 138 -21.39 49.27 -1.99
CA GLN A 138 -21.86 47.88 -1.92
C GLN A 138 -20.99 46.93 -2.73
N GLN A 139 -20.54 47.36 -3.92
CA GLN A 139 -19.62 46.57 -4.73
C GLN A 139 -18.30 46.32 -4.01
N ALA A 140 -17.70 47.32 -3.41
CA ALA A 140 -16.45 47.16 -2.62
C ALA A 140 -16.63 46.20 -1.41
N ARG A 141 -17.83 46.18 -0.79
CA ARG A 141 -18.14 45.23 0.28
C ARG A 141 -18.28 43.78 -0.24
N VAL A 142 -18.95 43.62 -1.41
CA VAL A 142 -19.07 42.31 -2.06
C VAL A 142 -17.69 41.76 -2.41
N ASP A 143 -16.82 42.59 -3.01
CA ASP A 143 -15.46 42.20 -3.38
C ASP A 143 -14.64 41.76 -2.16
N PHE A 144 -14.65 42.55 -1.07
CA PHE A 144 -13.98 42.21 0.17
C PHE A 144 -14.51 40.90 0.79
N ASN A 145 -15.83 40.69 0.80
CA ASN A 145 -16.43 39.46 1.32
C ASN A 145 -16.06 38.26 0.46
N ALA A 146 -16.03 38.41 -0.86
CA ALA A 146 -15.62 37.35 -1.79
C ALA A 146 -14.15 36.93 -1.55
N ASP A 147 -13.23 37.90 -1.48
CA ASP A 147 -11.80 37.62 -1.20
C ASP A 147 -11.61 36.99 0.18
N SER A 148 -12.35 37.47 1.20
CA SER A 148 -12.31 36.92 2.55
C SER A 148 -12.79 35.47 2.59
N SER A 149 -13.85 35.14 1.86
CA SER A 149 -14.36 33.77 1.76
C SER A 149 -13.36 32.85 1.06
N GLN A 150 -12.70 33.31 0.01
CA GLN A 150 -11.65 32.53 -0.69
C GLN A 150 -10.45 32.28 0.23
N TYR A 151 -10.06 33.26 1.04
CA TYR A 151 -8.98 33.10 2.02
C TYR A 151 -9.32 32.03 3.08
N ILE A 152 -10.55 32.06 3.62
CA ILE A 152 -11.01 31.07 4.60
C ILE A 152 -11.01 29.65 3.99
N ASN A 153 -11.57 29.50 2.79
CA ASN A 153 -11.56 28.21 2.08
C ASN A 153 -10.13 27.71 1.84
N GLN A 154 -9.21 28.64 1.51
CA GLN A 154 -7.82 28.25 1.30
C GLN A 154 -7.12 27.83 2.61
N GLN A 155 -7.49 28.39 3.76
CA GLN A 155 -7.01 27.92 5.07
C GLN A 155 -7.39 26.47 5.32
N GLU A 156 -8.63 26.09 5.00
CA GLU A 156 -9.10 24.72 5.09
C GLU A 156 -8.29 23.78 4.18
N LEU A 157 -8.03 24.18 2.93
CA LEU A 157 -7.22 23.38 1.99
C LEU A 157 -5.77 23.19 2.46
N VAL A 158 -5.19 24.22 3.09
CA VAL A 158 -3.85 24.10 3.72
C VAL A 158 -3.89 23.09 4.85
N GLN A 159 -4.91 23.16 5.71
CA GLN A 159 -5.04 22.22 6.83
C GLN A 159 -5.25 20.78 6.34
N ALA A 160 -6.12 20.59 5.35
CA ALA A 160 -6.36 19.27 4.75
C ALA A 160 -5.08 18.68 4.13
N SER A 161 -4.30 19.49 3.41
CA SER A 161 -3.03 19.04 2.82
C SER A 161 -1.97 18.74 3.88
N LEU A 162 -1.94 19.46 5.01
CA LEU A 162 -1.08 19.18 6.15
C LEU A 162 -1.41 17.83 6.79
N ILE A 163 -2.69 17.59 7.06
CA ILE A 163 -3.18 16.32 7.61
C ILE A 163 -2.78 15.16 6.69
N ARG A 164 -3.04 15.32 5.39
CA ARG A 164 -2.70 14.29 4.40
C ARG A 164 -1.22 13.97 4.36
N LEU A 165 -0.36 14.99 4.45
CA LEU A 165 1.09 14.81 4.49
C LEU A 165 1.53 14.10 5.78
N ASN A 166 0.98 14.48 6.94
CA ASN A 166 1.27 13.82 8.21
C ASN A 166 0.78 12.37 8.26
N GLU A 167 -0.37 12.06 7.66
CA GLU A 167 -0.87 10.69 7.51
C GLU A 167 0.11 9.82 6.70
N LEU A 168 0.60 10.34 5.57
CA LEU A 168 1.58 9.62 4.74
C LEU A 168 2.90 9.38 5.48
N MET A 169 3.32 10.31 6.33
CA MET A 169 4.52 10.15 7.17
C MET A 169 4.30 9.25 8.38
N ALA A 170 3.06 8.77 8.61
CA ALA A 170 2.67 7.98 9.79
C ALA A 170 3.08 8.64 11.11
N GLY A 171 3.00 9.98 11.19
CA GLY A 171 3.30 10.74 12.40
C GLY A 171 2.29 10.46 13.52
N PRO A 172 2.70 10.59 14.79
CA PRO A 172 1.81 10.36 15.95
C PRO A 172 0.67 11.40 16.05
N ASP A 173 0.86 12.60 15.49
CA ASP A 173 -0.13 13.65 15.44
C ASP A 173 -0.30 14.15 14.01
N VAL A 174 -1.47 13.91 13.44
CA VAL A 174 -1.83 14.33 12.07
C VAL A 174 -1.94 15.87 11.93
N ASN A 175 -2.09 16.61 13.01
CA ASN A 175 -2.16 18.06 13.02
C ASN A 175 -0.81 18.72 13.34
N ALA A 176 0.26 17.94 13.50
CA ALA A 176 1.58 18.48 13.84
C ALA A 176 2.02 19.53 12.79
N PRO A 177 2.44 20.72 13.21
CA PRO A 177 2.86 21.77 12.29
C PRO A 177 4.17 21.39 11.61
N LEU A 178 4.21 21.48 10.28
CA LEU A 178 5.42 21.25 9.49
C LEU A 178 6.07 22.57 9.09
N GLN A 179 7.36 22.68 9.36
CA GLN A 179 8.18 23.77 8.85
C GLN A 179 8.66 23.39 7.45
N ILE A 180 8.23 24.14 6.45
CA ILE A 180 8.71 24.00 5.08
C ILE A 180 9.88 24.93 4.84
N CYS A 181 10.95 24.41 4.25
CA CYS A 181 12.12 25.19 3.85
C CYS A 181 11.95 25.77 2.44
N ASP A 182 11.09 25.15 1.63
CA ASP A 182 10.88 25.53 0.23
C ASP A 182 9.84 26.64 0.09
N SER A 183 10.28 27.79 -0.42
CA SER A 183 9.40 28.91 -0.78
C SER A 183 9.03 28.94 -2.26
N LEU A 184 9.70 28.12 -3.09
CA LEU A 184 9.54 28.05 -4.55
C LEU A 184 9.65 26.62 -5.03
N ILE A 185 8.77 26.25 -5.95
CA ILE A 185 8.86 24.98 -6.67
C ILE A 185 9.80 25.17 -7.85
N ARG A 186 10.93 24.48 -7.82
CA ARG A 186 11.91 24.53 -8.92
C ARG A 186 11.74 23.30 -9.80
N VAL A 187 11.48 23.52 -11.07
CA VAL A 187 11.39 22.45 -12.07
C VAL A 187 12.73 22.35 -12.80
N ASN A 188 13.26 21.12 -12.92
CA ASN A 188 14.44 20.89 -13.74
C ASN A 188 14.06 20.92 -15.22
N SER A 189 14.46 21.98 -15.93
CA SER A 189 14.18 22.15 -17.36
C SER A 189 15.21 21.50 -18.29
N ARG A 190 16.27 20.86 -17.74
CA ARG A 190 17.35 20.23 -18.50
C ARG A 190 17.21 18.71 -18.55
N LEU A 191 16.01 18.23 -18.82
CA LEU A 191 15.78 16.79 -19.00
C LEU A 191 15.93 16.46 -20.49
N GLU A 192 16.89 15.60 -20.83
CA GLU A 192 17.10 15.10 -22.19
C GLU A 192 16.43 13.74 -22.34
N GLU A 193 15.54 13.60 -23.31
CA GLU A 193 14.72 12.40 -23.53
C GLU A 193 15.60 11.16 -23.76
N GLY A 194 16.67 11.27 -24.55
CA GLY A 194 17.57 10.16 -24.86
C GLY A 194 18.30 9.62 -23.63
N GLU A 195 18.72 10.49 -22.72
CA GLU A 195 19.36 10.10 -21.47
C GLU A 195 18.36 9.46 -20.51
N LEU A 196 17.14 10.02 -20.42
CA LEU A 196 16.07 9.47 -19.61
C LEU A 196 15.65 8.07 -20.08
N LEU A 197 15.51 7.87 -21.39
CA LEU A 197 15.18 6.57 -21.98
C LEU A 197 16.26 5.54 -21.66
N LYS A 198 17.53 5.90 -21.83
CA LYS A 198 18.65 5.01 -21.51
C LYS A 198 18.68 4.62 -20.03
N ARG A 199 18.44 5.57 -19.15
CA ARG A 199 18.33 5.34 -17.71
C ARG A 199 17.13 4.44 -17.37
N MET A 200 15.97 4.72 -17.96
CA MET A 200 14.76 3.92 -17.76
C MET A 200 14.99 2.45 -18.11
N LEU A 201 15.59 2.16 -19.28
CA LEU A 201 15.87 0.80 -19.71
C LEU A 201 16.82 0.04 -18.76
N GLN A 202 17.69 0.76 -18.05
CA GLN A 202 18.66 0.13 -17.14
C GLN A 202 18.16 -0.01 -15.70
N THR A 203 17.32 0.90 -15.24
CA THR A 203 17.01 1.01 -13.79
C THR A 203 15.54 0.95 -13.43
N ASN A 204 14.63 0.92 -14.41
CA ASN A 204 13.19 0.93 -14.12
C ASN A 204 12.76 -0.38 -13.45
N ALA A 205 12.25 -0.27 -12.23
CA ALA A 205 11.87 -1.44 -11.45
C ALA A 205 10.71 -2.24 -12.06
N SER A 206 9.81 -1.59 -12.81
CA SER A 206 8.72 -2.28 -13.52
C SER A 206 9.23 -3.13 -14.68
N LEU A 207 10.28 -2.70 -15.40
CA LEU A 207 10.93 -3.52 -16.42
C LEU A 207 11.65 -4.72 -15.79
N LEU A 208 12.41 -4.48 -14.69
CA LEU A 208 13.05 -5.56 -13.95
C LEU A 208 12.03 -6.60 -13.44
N LYS A 209 10.86 -6.15 -13.00
CA LYS A 209 9.75 -7.04 -12.63
C LYS A 209 9.26 -7.88 -13.81
N ALA A 210 9.10 -7.27 -14.99
CA ALA A 210 8.68 -7.98 -16.20
C ALA A 210 9.70 -9.04 -16.61
N ASP A 211 11.00 -8.72 -16.55
CA ASP A 211 12.09 -9.66 -16.85
C ASP A 211 12.07 -10.86 -15.88
N ARG A 212 11.88 -10.63 -14.58
CA ARG A 212 11.76 -11.69 -13.57
C ARG A 212 10.54 -12.58 -13.82
N ASN A 213 9.40 -11.98 -14.18
CA ASN A 213 8.20 -12.75 -14.54
C ASN A 213 8.43 -13.62 -15.79
N THR A 214 9.15 -13.12 -16.78
CA THR A 214 9.51 -13.88 -17.98
C THR A 214 10.44 -15.06 -17.62
N ALA A 215 11.42 -14.83 -16.74
CA ALA A 215 12.30 -15.88 -16.23
C ALA A 215 11.50 -16.97 -15.47
N LEU A 216 10.55 -16.56 -14.62
CA LEU A 216 9.66 -17.48 -13.90
C LEU A 216 8.82 -18.33 -14.84
N ALA A 217 8.20 -17.72 -15.86
CA ALA A 217 7.40 -18.43 -16.85
C ALA A 217 8.21 -19.41 -17.69
N GLY A 218 9.52 -19.22 -17.82
CA GLY A 218 10.43 -20.16 -18.47
C GLY A 218 10.86 -21.35 -17.58
N LEU A 219 10.54 -21.31 -16.27
CA LEU A 219 10.81 -22.38 -15.31
C LEU A 219 9.58 -23.26 -15.02
N ASP A 220 8.39 -22.83 -15.42
CA ASP A 220 7.14 -23.59 -15.30
C ASP A 220 6.99 -24.56 -16.47
#